data_6b9ce15222146e072d2d2396b6c4430e
#
_entry.id   6b9ce15222146e072d2d2396b6c4430e
#
_cell.length_a   1.000
_cell.length_b   1.000
_cell.length_c   1.000
_cell.angle_alpha   90.00
_cell.angle_beta   90.00
_cell.angle_gamma   90.00
#
_symmetry.space_group_name_H-M   'P 1'
#
loop_
_entity.id
_entity.type
_entity.pdbx_description
1 polymer ?
#
loop_
_entity_poly.entity_id
_entity_poly.type
_entity_poly.pdbx_seq_one_letter_code
_entity_poly.pdbx_strand_id
1 'polypeptide(L)'
;MNSKKVLGTSFIIIVLILSALSLITMASLSFPKSQSEYGNSYHYLIFQAGWLVAGGVGFVFTANYSYRNYKKYTKYYYAIGAFFLLLVLIVGKNTKGATRWISIGPISVQPSEFVKIILIITLSTIIYMLKSKDAKKNKGKKVIDRTKKFPWVSSLIIMVPVFIYAILVILEKSFSSTAQIIIIGMTYLFISEIKYSVILVYTSLIGIGGWLSITKVGYRASRLAAYSSKDSIVYQTHHSLIAIANGKLSGRFYGNGLQKYNFCLWPLPTRHCIG
;
A
#
# COMPACT_ATOMS: atom_id res chain seq x y z
N MET A 1 14.30 31.33 -10.91
CA MET A 1 13.10 30.71 -10.32
C MET A 1 13.56 29.57 -9.40
N ASN A 2 13.17 29.56 -8.12
CA ASN A 2 13.77 28.68 -7.10
C ASN A 2 13.38 27.21 -7.38
N SER A 3 14.33 26.35 -7.76
CA SER A 3 14.13 24.94 -8.15
C SER A 3 13.21 24.15 -7.19
N LYS A 4 13.28 24.42 -5.89
CA LYS A 4 12.41 23.82 -4.88
C LYS A 4 10.93 24.22 -5.00
N LYS A 5 10.66 25.48 -5.38
CA LYS A 5 9.27 25.93 -5.59
C LYS A 5 8.66 25.30 -6.84
N VAL A 6 9.43 25.20 -7.91
CA VAL A 6 9.00 24.55 -9.16
C VAL A 6 8.64 23.11 -8.92
N LEU A 7 9.51 22.35 -8.22
CA LEU A 7 9.28 20.94 -7.91
C LEU A 7 8.00 20.74 -7.06
N GLY A 8 7.79 21.60 -6.04
CA GLY A 8 6.59 21.54 -5.20
C GLY A 8 5.30 21.83 -5.99
N THR A 9 5.33 22.86 -6.85
CA THR A 9 4.19 23.20 -7.71
C THR A 9 3.88 22.10 -8.71
N SER A 10 4.91 21.53 -9.38
CA SER A 10 4.73 20.41 -10.31
C SER A 10 4.11 19.19 -9.62
N PHE A 11 4.53 18.88 -8.40
CA PHE A 11 3.95 17.79 -7.62
C PHE A 11 2.45 18.00 -7.35
N ILE A 12 2.06 19.21 -6.91
CA ILE A 12 0.65 19.55 -6.66
C ILE A 12 -0.17 19.43 -7.96
N ILE A 13 0.32 19.94 -9.07
CA ILE A 13 -0.36 19.86 -10.37
C ILE A 13 -0.59 18.40 -10.77
N ILE A 14 0.43 17.54 -10.64
CA ILE A 14 0.29 16.11 -10.97
C ILE A 14 -0.76 15.44 -10.08
N VAL A 15 -0.78 15.73 -8.78
CA VAL A 15 -1.78 15.18 -7.86
C VAL A 15 -3.19 15.64 -8.26
N LEU A 16 -3.37 16.89 -8.61
CA LEU A 16 -4.68 17.41 -9.06
C LEU A 16 -5.13 16.76 -10.37
N ILE A 17 -4.24 16.60 -11.35
CA ILE A 17 -4.55 15.92 -12.62
C ILE A 17 -4.97 14.47 -12.36
N LEU A 18 -4.20 13.73 -11.55
CA LEU A 18 -4.51 12.33 -11.21
C LEU A 18 -5.84 12.23 -10.45
N SER A 19 -6.14 13.17 -9.57
CA SER A 19 -7.41 13.23 -8.84
C SER A 19 -8.59 13.48 -9.79
N ALA A 20 -8.46 14.38 -10.74
CA ALA A 20 -9.47 14.64 -11.76
C ALA A 20 -9.69 13.42 -12.66
N LEU A 21 -8.63 12.78 -13.14
CA LEU A 21 -8.70 11.54 -13.91
C LEU A 21 -9.38 10.41 -13.11
N SER A 22 -9.10 10.31 -11.81
CA SER A 22 -9.75 9.34 -10.93
C SER A 22 -11.27 9.54 -10.86
N LEU A 23 -11.74 10.77 -10.73
CA LEU A 23 -13.19 11.07 -10.73
C LEU A 23 -13.84 10.73 -12.07
N ILE A 24 -13.20 11.10 -13.18
CA ILE A 24 -13.73 10.82 -14.54
C ILE A 24 -13.81 9.31 -14.79
N THR A 25 -12.76 8.57 -14.45
CA THR A 25 -12.75 7.10 -14.62
C THR A 25 -13.75 6.42 -13.70
N MET A 26 -13.88 6.89 -12.45
CA MET A 26 -14.84 6.35 -11.51
C MET A 26 -16.28 6.60 -11.96
N ALA A 27 -16.59 7.79 -12.47
CA ALA A 27 -17.89 8.11 -13.05
C ALA A 27 -18.24 7.18 -14.23
N SER A 28 -17.25 6.87 -15.11
CA SER A 28 -17.48 5.98 -16.24
C SER A 28 -17.66 4.51 -15.86
N LEU A 29 -16.83 4.00 -14.92
CA LEU A 29 -16.77 2.57 -14.60
C LEU A 29 -17.80 2.14 -13.57
N SER A 30 -18.10 2.97 -12.58
CA SER A 30 -18.97 2.56 -11.47
C SER A 30 -20.46 2.77 -11.70
N PHE A 31 -20.83 3.48 -12.74
CA PHE A 31 -22.23 3.79 -13.05
C PHE A 31 -23.16 2.55 -13.06
N PRO A 32 -22.89 1.48 -13.85
CA PRO A 32 -23.78 0.32 -13.88
C PRO A 32 -23.84 -0.42 -12.54
N LYS A 33 -22.70 -0.59 -11.88
CA LYS A 33 -22.59 -1.26 -10.59
C LYS A 33 -23.31 -0.47 -9.49
N SER A 34 -23.13 0.83 -9.47
CA SER A 34 -23.76 1.72 -8.49
C SER A 34 -25.30 1.71 -8.64
N GLN A 35 -25.79 1.71 -9.86
CA GLN A 35 -27.22 1.61 -10.14
C GLN A 35 -27.81 0.28 -9.69
N SER A 36 -27.10 -0.84 -9.93
CA SER A 36 -27.60 -2.18 -9.58
C SER A 36 -27.57 -2.46 -8.07
N GLU A 37 -26.59 -1.92 -7.34
CA GLU A 37 -26.42 -2.17 -5.89
C GLU A 37 -27.19 -1.19 -5.01
N TYR A 38 -27.29 0.08 -5.42
CA TYR A 38 -27.80 1.17 -4.56
C TYR A 38 -28.98 1.93 -5.19
N GLY A 39 -29.41 1.61 -6.42
CA GLY A 39 -30.43 2.37 -7.11
C GLY A 39 -30.03 3.81 -7.48
N ASN A 40 -28.79 4.21 -7.18
CA ASN A 40 -28.23 5.52 -7.48
C ASN A 40 -26.92 5.39 -8.25
N SER A 41 -26.92 5.83 -9.47
CA SER A 41 -25.76 5.72 -10.38
C SER A 41 -24.51 6.46 -9.90
N TYR A 42 -24.66 7.47 -9.07
CA TYR A 42 -23.56 8.32 -8.61
C TYR A 42 -23.04 7.97 -7.20
N HIS A 43 -23.56 6.92 -6.56
CA HIS A 43 -23.19 6.56 -5.19
C HIS A 43 -21.68 6.46 -5.01
N TYR A 44 -20.99 5.64 -5.78
CA TYR A 44 -19.53 5.48 -5.68
C TYR A 44 -18.76 6.75 -6.04
N LEU A 45 -19.26 7.56 -6.99
CA LEU A 45 -18.63 8.82 -7.35
C LEU A 45 -18.66 9.83 -6.19
N ILE A 46 -19.79 9.95 -5.49
CA ILE A 46 -19.94 10.84 -4.33
C ILE A 46 -18.98 10.40 -3.21
N PHE A 47 -18.89 9.10 -2.92
CA PHE A 47 -17.93 8.58 -1.96
C PHE A 47 -16.47 8.87 -2.35
N GLN A 48 -16.13 8.68 -3.62
CA GLN A 48 -14.78 9.00 -4.12
C GLN A 48 -14.46 10.49 -3.98
N ALA A 49 -15.40 11.37 -4.32
CA ALA A 49 -15.23 12.81 -4.16
C ALA A 49 -15.06 13.18 -2.66
N GLY A 50 -15.85 12.57 -1.78
CA GLY A 50 -15.70 12.75 -0.33
C GLY A 50 -14.32 12.35 0.19
N TRP A 51 -13.80 11.21 -0.25
CA TRP A 51 -12.44 10.77 0.10
C TRP A 51 -11.36 11.66 -0.47
N LEU A 52 -11.53 12.21 -1.67
CA LEU A 52 -10.60 13.19 -2.25
C LEU A 52 -10.58 14.50 -1.45
N VAL A 53 -11.72 14.97 -0.99
CA VAL A 53 -11.80 16.17 -0.12
C VAL A 53 -11.10 15.88 1.22
N ALA A 54 -11.40 14.75 1.85
CA ALA A 54 -10.75 14.35 3.11
C ALA A 54 -9.23 14.21 2.94
N GLY A 55 -8.79 13.59 1.83
CA GLY A 55 -7.38 13.49 1.46
C GLY A 55 -6.73 14.85 1.21
N GLY A 56 -7.43 15.77 0.57
CA GLY A 56 -6.98 17.16 0.35
C GLY A 56 -6.76 17.92 1.65
N VAL A 57 -7.70 17.81 2.60
CA VAL A 57 -7.55 18.37 3.95
C VAL A 57 -6.35 17.78 4.67
N GLY A 58 -6.21 16.45 4.64
CA GLY A 58 -5.05 15.74 5.19
C GLY A 58 -3.73 16.17 4.55
N PHE A 59 -3.71 16.40 3.24
CA PHE A 59 -2.56 16.90 2.50
C PHE A 59 -2.14 18.29 2.99
N VAL A 60 -3.08 19.24 3.07
CA VAL A 60 -2.81 20.59 3.56
C VAL A 60 -2.32 20.58 5.01
N PHE A 61 -2.94 19.78 5.86
CA PHE A 61 -2.51 19.61 7.26
C PHE A 61 -1.08 19.08 7.35
N THR A 62 -0.76 18.01 6.65
CA THR A 62 0.58 17.39 6.68
C THR A 62 1.65 18.28 6.04
N ALA A 63 1.31 19.03 4.99
CA ALA A 63 2.22 19.97 4.35
C ALA A 63 2.64 21.14 5.27
N ASN A 64 1.74 21.58 6.15
CA ASN A 64 2.02 22.63 7.14
C ASN A 64 2.62 22.10 8.46
N TYR A 65 2.56 20.79 8.68
CA TYR A 65 3.08 20.19 9.92
C TYR A 65 4.60 20.03 9.87
N SER A 66 5.31 20.53 10.90
CA SER A 66 6.77 20.47 10.94
C SER A 66 7.28 19.03 11.02
N TYR A 67 8.19 18.65 10.10
CA TYR A 67 8.81 17.31 10.08
C TYR A 67 9.58 16.97 11.38
N ARG A 68 10.00 17.98 12.16
CA ARG A 68 10.68 17.79 13.46
C ARG A 68 9.76 17.13 14.49
N ASN A 69 8.46 17.40 14.42
CA ASN A 69 7.48 16.81 15.32
C ASN A 69 7.28 15.32 15.03
N TYR A 70 7.32 14.90 13.76
CA TYR A 70 7.26 13.47 13.42
C TYR A 70 8.37 12.69 14.13
N LYS A 71 9.60 13.21 14.15
CA LYS A 71 10.73 12.59 14.85
C LYS A 71 10.51 12.49 16.36
N LYS A 72 9.94 13.53 17.00
CA LYS A 72 9.69 13.55 18.45
C LYS A 72 8.70 12.46 18.86
N TYR A 73 7.65 12.27 18.08
CA TYR A 73 6.54 11.38 18.39
C TYR A 73 6.58 10.03 17.67
N THR A 74 7.66 9.69 16.97
CA THR A 74 7.81 8.46 16.18
C THR A 74 7.45 7.19 16.96
N LYS A 75 7.88 7.07 18.23
CA LYS A 75 7.59 5.90 19.07
C LYS A 75 6.08 5.71 19.30
N TYR A 76 5.37 6.81 19.50
CA TYR A 76 3.92 6.79 19.70
C TYR A 76 3.19 6.44 18.40
N TYR A 77 3.60 7.00 17.26
CA TYR A 77 3.02 6.63 15.97
C TYR A 77 3.21 5.14 15.68
N TYR A 78 4.42 4.62 15.95
CA TYR A 78 4.71 3.20 15.77
C TYR A 78 3.85 2.32 16.67
N ALA A 79 3.71 2.66 17.95
CA ALA A 79 2.87 1.92 18.88
C ALA A 79 1.39 1.95 18.49
N ILE A 80 0.89 3.12 18.06
CA ILE A 80 -0.48 3.29 17.56
C ILE A 80 -0.71 2.43 16.32
N GLY A 81 0.23 2.41 15.36
CA GLY A 81 0.15 1.55 14.19
C GLY A 81 0.09 0.07 14.54
N ALA A 82 0.95 -0.40 15.47
CA ALA A 82 0.91 -1.77 15.97
C ALA A 82 -0.43 -2.10 16.65
N PHE A 83 -0.95 -1.18 17.45
CA PHE A 83 -2.25 -1.33 18.11
C PHE A 83 -3.39 -1.50 17.11
N PHE A 84 -3.44 -0.68 16.05
CA PHE A 84 -4.47 -0.82 15.01
C PHE A 84 -4.36 -2.14 14.24
N LEU A 85 -3.15 -2.65 13.97
CA LEU A 85 -2.97 -3.97 13.36
C LEU A 85 -3.47 -5.08 14.29
N LEU A 86 -3.19 -5.01 15.60
CA LEU A 86 -3.71 -5.97 16.57
C LEU A 86 -5.24 -5.88 16.67
N LEU A 87 -5.78 -4.68 16.66
CA LEU A 87 -7.23 -4.45 16.72
C LEU A 87 -7.95 -5.07 15.51
N VAL A 88 -7.37 -4.98 14.31
CA VAL A 88 -7.92 -5.64 13.11
C VAL A 88 -7.97 -7.15 13.27
N LEU A 89 -6.97 -7.77 13.90
CA LEU A 89 -6.96 -9.21 14.13
C LEU A 89 -8.11 -9.68 15.03
N ILE A 90 -8.55 -8.79 15.96
CA ILE A 90 -9.61 -9.11 16.95
C ILE A 90 -10.99 -8.75 16.39
N VAL A 91 -11.14 -7.54 15.82
CA VAL A 91 -12.45 -6.94 15.45
C VAL A 91 -12.67 -6.95 13.94
N GLY A 92 -11.66 -7.25 13.13
CA GLY A 92 -11.72 -7.16 11.68
C GLY A 92 -12.78 -8.08 11.07
N LYS A 93 -13.46 -7.57 10.04
CA LYS A 93 -14.44 -8.33 9.25
C LYS A 93 -13.72 -9.43 8.47
N ASN A 94 -14.14 -10.67 8.66
CA ASN A 94 -13.62 -11.80 7.91
C ASN A 94 -14.23 -11.78 6.49
N THR A 95 -13.48 -11.26 5.54
CA THR A 95 -13.89 -11.21 4.13
C THR A 95 -13.08 -12.23 3.34
N LYS A 96 -13.72 -13.27 2.83
CA LYS A 96 -13.08 -14.36 2.06
C LYS A 96 -11.90 -15.02 2.80
N GLY A 97 -12.04 -15.23 4.12
CA GLY A 97 -11.03 -15.89 4.95
C GLY A 97 -9.84 -15.01 5.39
N ALA A 98 -9.94 -13.70 5.23
CA ALA A 98 -8.92 -12.74 5.67
C ALA A 98 -9.57 -11.58 6.44
N THR A 99 -8.99 -11.24 7.59
CA THR A 99 -9.41 -10.12 8.43
C THR A 99 -8.49 -8.93 8.16
N ARG A 100 -8.89 -8.02 7.27
CA ARG A 100 -8.02 -6.91 6.80
C ARG A 100 -8.65 -5.54 6.96
N TRP A 101 -9.97 -5.50 7.15
CA TRP A 101 -10.75 -4.28 7.09
C TRP A 101 -11.50 -4.06 8.40
N ILE A 102 -11.43 -2.84 8.91
CA ILE A 102 -12.33 -2.36 9.96
C ILE A 102 -13.43 -1.60 9.25
N SER A 103 -14.67 -2.10 9.35
CA SER A 103 -15.84 -1.43 8.78
C SER A 103 -16.63 -0.77 9.91
N ILE A 104 -16.79 0.54 9.83
CA ILE A 104 -17.60 1.34 10.73
C ILE A 104 -18.71 1.98 9.91
N GLY A 105 -19.90 1.34 9.91
CA GLY A 105 -20.98 1.73 9.02
C GLY A 105 -20.60 1.57 7.52
N PRO A 106 -20.79 2.60 6.69
CA PRO A 106 -20.47 2.56 5.27
C PRO A 106 -18.97 2.73 4.98
N ILE A 107 -18.17 3.09 6.01
CA ILE A 107 -16.74 3.38 5.86
C ILE A 107 -15.95 2.13 6.20
N SER A 108 -15.07 1.70 5.29
CA SER A 108 -14.13 0.61 5.50
C SER A 108 -12.71 1.14 5.42
N VAL A 109 -11.92 0.91 6.47
CA VAL A 109 -10.53 1.35 6.57
C VAL A 109 -9.63 0.14 6.71
N GLN A 110 -8.51 0.14 5.97
CA GLN A 110 -7.48 -0.87 6.08
C GLN A 110 -6.26 -0.31 6.82
N PRO A 111 -6.03 -0.67 8.10
CA PRO A 111 -4.94 -0.12 8.90
C PRO A 111 -3.55 -0.38 8.31
N SER A 112 -3.32 -1.50 7.65
CA SER A 112 -2.03 -1.81 7.02
C SER A 112 -1.60 -0.78 5.94
N GLU A 113 -2.51 0.01 5.37
CA GLU A 113 -2.16 1.11 4.46
C GLU A 113 -1.50 2.28 5.20
N PHE A 114 -2.05 2.66 6.35
CA PHE A 114 -1.51 3.74 7.20
C PHE A 114 -0.19 3.34 7.87
N VAL A 115 -0.07 2.07 8.25
CA VAL A 115 1.14 1.53 8.89
C VAL A 115 2.37 1.64 7.99
N LYS A 116 2.23 1.55 6.67
CA LYS A 116 3.33 1.77 5.72
C LYS A 116 3.91 3.19 5.82
N ILE A 117 3.05 4.20 5.95
CA ILE A 117 3.47 5.60 6.13
C ILE A 117 4.17 5.78 7.47
N ILE A 118 3.61 5.22 8.54
CA ILE A 118 4.20 5.24 9.88
C ILE A 118 5.57 4.57 9.87
N LEU A 119 5.71 3.45 9.17
CA LEU A 119 6.98 2.73 9.02
C LEU A 119 8.04 3.59 8.33
N ILE A 120 7.70 4.28 7.25
CA ILE A 120 8.61 5.20 6.55
C ILE A 120 9.13 6.28 7.50
N ILE A 121 8.26 6.89 8.31
CA ILE A 121 8.63 7.91 9.30
C ILE A 121 9.54 7.29 10.37
N THR A 122 9.23 6.09 10.83
CA THR A 122 9.99 5.37 11.85
C THR A 122 11.39 5.04 11.36
N LEU A 123 11.53 4.45 10.18
CA LEU A 123 12.82 4.08 9.60
C LEU A 123 13.68 5.31 9.29
N SER A 124 13.08 6.38 8.77
CA SER A 124 13.77 7.66 8.56
C SER A 124 14.34 8.22 9.87
N THR A 125 13.57 8.12 10.96
CA THR A 125 14.01 8.58 12.28
C THR A 125 15.13 7.70 12.84
N ILE A 126 15.04 6.38 12.66
CA ILE A 126 16.07 5.43 13.10
C ILE A 126 17.40 5.70 12.38
N ILE A 127 17.40 5.85 11.07
CA ILE A 127 18.61 6.16 10.28
C ILE A 127 19.19 7.51 10.71
N TYR A 128 18.34 8.51 10.89
CA TYR A 128 18.80 9.80 11.40
C TYR A 128 19.48 9.65 12.79
N MET A 129 18.93 8.83 13.68
CA MET A 129 19.54 8.58 15.00
C MET A 129 20.87 7.82 14.88
N LEU A 130 20.96 6.84 14.00
CA LEU A 130 22.19 6.07 13.79
C LEU A 130 23.32 6.94 13.23
N LYS A 131 23.01 7.84 12.29
CA LYS A 131 23.97 8.77 11.69
C LYS A 131 24.27 9.98 12.60
N SER A 132 23.32 10.45 13.43
CA SER A 132 23.43 11.69 14.23
C SER A 132 24.00 11.52 15.63
N LYS A 133 23.92 10.33 16.26
CA LYS A 133 24.42 10.13 17.62
C LYS A 133 25.92 10.36 17.74
N ASP A 134 26.67 10.09 16.69
CA ASP A 134 28.14 10.27 16.71
C ASP A 134 28.57 11.71 16.42
N ALA A 135 27.74 12.51 15.73
CA ALA A 135 27.99 13.93 15.51
C ALA A 135 27.93 14.76 16.80
N LYS A 136 27.07 14.40 17.76
CA LYS A 136 26.95 15.11 19.06
C LYS A 136 28.05 14.74 20.05
N LYS A 137 28.61 13.52 19.97
CA LYS A 137 29.59 13.02 20.95
C LYS A 137 31.03 13.43 20.61
N ASN A 138 31.29 13.80 19.37
CA ASN A 138 32.62 14.14 18.86
C ASN A 138 32.65 15.58 18.29
N LYS A 139 32.58 16.59 19.16
CA LYS A 139 32.97 17.96 18.77
C LYS A 139 34.44 17.94 18.31
N GLY A 140 34.65 17.93 16.99
CA GLY A 140 35.99 17.99 16.39
C GLY A 140 36.60 16.69 15.86
N LYS A 141 35.96 15.50 16.00
CA LYS A 141 36.42 14.24 15.40
C LYS A 141 35.49 13.79 14.28
N LYS A 142 36.07 13.16 13.24
CA LYS A 142 35.38 12.57 12.09
C LYS A 142 34.12 11.80 12.52
N VAL A 143 32.95 12.18 12.01
CA VAL A 143 31.67 11.53 12.30
C VAL A 143 31.79 10.04 11.96
N ILE A 144 31.74 9.18 12.96
CA ILE A 144 31.79 7.73 12.76
C ILE A 144 30.37 7.29 12.42
N ASP A 145 30.15 6.97 11.16
CA ASP A 145 28.89 6.41 10.70
C ASP A 145 28.73 4.99 11.27
N ARG A 146 27.79 4.79 12.20
CA ARG A 146 27.54 3.49 12.84
C ARG A 146 27.09 2.45 11.84
N THR A 147 26.45 2.85 10.76
CA THR A 147 25.99 1.92 9.72
C THR A 147 27.19 1.25 9.04
N LYS A 148 28.32 1.97 8.88
CA LYS A 148 29.56 1.44 8.32
C LYS A 148 30.41 0.68 9.34
N LYS A 149 30.42 1.13 10.62
CA LYS A 149 31.22 0.52 11.69
C LYS A 149 30.63 -0.80 12.19
N PHE A 150 29.32 -0.86 12.37
CA PHE A 150 28.58 -2.03 12.87
C PHE A 150 27.41 -2.37 11.94
N PRO A 151 27.67 -2.90 10.72
CA PRO A 151 26.63 -3.06 9.71
C PRO A 151 25.53 -4.03 10.14
N TRP A 152 25.87 -5.12 10.81
CA TRP A 152 24.90 -6.11 11.30
C TRP A 152 23.99 -5.56 12.40
N VAL A 153 24.55 -4.86 13.39
CA VAL A 153 23.75 -4.28 14.47
C VAL A 153 22.83 -3.17 13.94
N SER A 154 23.34 -2.34 13.05
CA SER A 154 22.56 -1.27 12.46
C SER A 154 21.44 -1.80 11.58
N SER A 155 21.69 -2.87 10.81
CA SER A 155 20.66 -3.52 9.99
C SER A 155 19.58 -4.15 10.86
N LEU A 156 19.93 -4.80 11.96
CA LEU A 156 18.94 -5.33 12.91
C LEU A 156 18.05 -4.22 13.49
N ILE A 157 18.63 -3.10 13.90
CA ILE A 157 17.85 -1.97 14.44
C ILE A 157 16.87 -1.42 13.40
N ILE A 158 17.23 -1.42 12.11
CA ILE A 158 16.35 -0.98 11.02
C ILE A 158 15.28 -2.05 10.72
N MET A 159 15.64 -3.34 10.72
CA MET A 159 14.74 -4.40 10.30
C MET A 159 13.78 -4.90 11.38
N VAL A 160 14.10 -4.75 12.67
CA VAL A 160 13.21 -5.15 13.76
C VAL A 160 11.81 -4.53 13.65
N PRO A 161 11.64 -3.21 13.50
CA PRO A 161 10.31 -2.62 13.32
C PRO A 161 9.61 -3.09 12.03
N VAL A 162 10.36 -3.38 10.97
CA VAL A 162 9.83 -3.93 9.73
C VAL A 162 9.27 -5.33 9.96
N PHE A 163 10.02 -6.22 10.63
CA PHE A 163 9.58 -7.58 10.89
C PHE A 163 8.38 -7.63 11.85
N ILE A 164 8.33 -6.76 12.86
CA ILE A 164 7.15 -6.71 13.77
C ILE A 164 5.89 -6.40 12.96
N TYR A 165 5.91 -5.36 12.12
CA TYR A 165 4.76 -5.04 11.28
C TYR A 165 4.48 -6.11 10.22
N ALA A 166 5.51 -6.68 9.60
CA ALA A 166 5.36 -7.75 8.62
C ALA A 166 4.67 -8.98 9.23
N ILE A 167 5.05 -9.39 10.45
CA ILE A 167 4.44 -10.51 11.16
C ILE A 167 2.97 -10.20 11.45
N LEU A 168 2.63 -9.03 11.97
CA LEU A 168 1.25 -8.65 12.25
C LEU A 168 0.39 -8.68 10.99
N VAL A 169 0.90 -8.15 9.87
CA VAL A 169 0.17 -8.12 8.59
C VAL A 169 0.09 -9.50 7.91
N ILE A 170 1.07 -10.40 8.16
CA ILE A 170 0.96 -11.82 7.74
C ILE A 170 -0.19 -12.51 8.48
N LEU A 171 -0.37 -12.24 9.77
CA LEU A 171 -1.47 -12.78 10.56
C LEU A 171 -2.84 -12.33 10.04
N GLU A 172 -2.95 -11.12 9.48
CA GLU A 172 -4.13 -10.63 8.75
C GLU A 172 -4.36 -11.36 7.40
N LYS A 173 -3.49 -12.31 7.04
CA LYS A 173 -3.47 -13.00 5.74
C LYS A 173 -3.30 -12.08 4.53
N SER A 174 -2.62 -10.94 4.70
CA SER A 174 -2.36 -9.94 3.65
C SER A 174 -0.94 -10.05 3.11
N PHE A 175 -0.72 -10.98 2.17
CA PHE A 175 0.61 -11.20 1.57
C PHE A 175 1.11 -9.96 0.80
N SER A 176 0.23 -9.29 0.06
CA SER A 176 0.57 -8.11 -0.73
C SER A 176 1.09 -6.96 0.15
N SER A 177 0.37 -6.62 1.24
CA SER A 177 0.79 -5.56 2.17
C SER A 177 2.07 -5.94 2.91
N THR A 178 2.25 -7.22 3.25
CA THR A 178 3.50 -7.72 3.85
C THR A 178 4.68 -7.54 2.91
N ALA A 179 4.53 -7.90 1.63
CA ALA A 179 5.59 -7.71 0.64
C ALA A 179 5.98 -6.23 0.52
N GLN A 180 5.01 -5.32 0.50
CA GLN A 180 5.27 -3.88 0.45
C GLN A 180 6.03 -3.38 1.69
N ILE A 181 5.67 -3.84 2.90
CA ILE A 181 6.37 -3.51 4.15
C ILE A 181 7.83 -3.97 4.10
N ILE A 182 8.07 -5.19 3.61
CA ILE A 182 9.43 -5.74 3.46
C ILE A 182 10.21 -4.94 2.42
N ILE A 183 9.63 -4.60 1.27
CA ILE A 183 10.27 -3.79 0.23
C ILE A 183 10.66 -2.43 0.79
N ILE A 184 9.79 -1.77 1.56
CA ILE A 184 10.13 -0.52 2.25
C ILE A 184 11.35 -0.72 3.15
N GLY A 185 11.36 -1.76 4.00
CA GLY A 185 12.51 -2.06 4.87
C GLY A 185 13.81 -2.26 4.10
N MET A 186 13.79 -3.05 3.03
CA MET A 186 14.94 -3.29 2.16
C MET A 186 15.44 -2.01 1.48
N THR A 187 14.54 -1.16 1.01
CA THR A 187 14.88 0.16 0.45
C THR A 187 15.63 1.02 1.47
N TYR A 188 15.19 1.00 2.73
CA TYR A 188 15.86 1.75 3.80
C TYR A 188 17.22 1.16 4.20
N LEU A 189 17.42 -0.16 4.12
CA LEU A 189 18.75 -0.76 4.25
C LEU A 189 19.70 -0.27 3.16
N PHE A 190 19.21 -0.21 1.92
CA PHE A 190 20.00 0.29 0.80
C PHE A 190 20.38 1.76 0.95
N ILE A 191 19.42 2.63 1.31
CA ILE A 191 19.64 4.06 1.53
C ILE A 191 20.57 4.33 2.73
N SER A 192 20.61 3.43 3.72
CA SER A 192 21.48 3.58 4.89
C SER A 192 22.94 3.31 4.64
N GLU A 193 23.34 2.94 3.43
CA GLU A 193 24.72 2.62 3.02
C GLU A 193 25.36 1.47 3.82
N ILE A 194 24.53 0.50 4.23
CA ILE A 194 25.01 -0.74 4.87
C ILE A 194 25.73 -1.60 3.83
N LYS A 195 26.70 -2.40 4.27
CA LYS A 195 27.47 -3.31 3.39
C LYS A 195 26.54 -4.21 2.59
N TYR A 196 26.78 -4.31 1.29
CA TYR A 196 25.96 -5.13 0.35
C TYR A 196 25.83 -6.59 0.79
N SER A 197 26.86 -7.17 1.43
CA SER A 197 26.82 -8.54 1.95
C SER A 197 25.66 -8.74 2.96
N VAL A 198 25.37 -7.74 3.80
CA VAL A 198 24.25 -7.80 4.75
C VAL A 198 22.91 -7.73 4.01
N ILE A 199 22.81 -6.87 3.01
CA ILE A 199 21.59 -6.73 2.18
C ILE A 199 21.32 -8.05 1.43
N LEU A 200 22.35 -8.69 0.87
CA LEU A 200 22.22 -9.99 0.20
C LEU A 200 21.68 -11.07 1.14
N VAL A 201 22.17 -11.14 2.39
CA VAL A 201 21.66 -12.10 3.37
C VAL A 201 20.17 -11.87 3.65
N TYR A 202 19.74 -10.63 3.88
CA TYR A 202 18.30 -10.33 4.08
C TYR A 202 17.48 -10.68 2.84
N THR A 203 17.97 -10.34 1.64
CA THR A 203 17.28 -10.66 0.37
C THR A 203 17.11 -12.17 0.21
N SER A 204 18.16 -12.96 0.50
CA SER A 204 18.12 -14.42 0.43
C SER A 204 17.13 -15.01 1.44
N LEU A 205 17.17 -14.55 2.69
CA LEU A 205 16.24 -15.00 3.74
C LEU A 205 14.78 -14.69 3.38
N ILE A 206 14.52 -13.49 2.89
CA ILE A 206 13.18 -13.06 2.47
C ILE A 206 12.73 -13.84 1.24
N GLY A 207 13.62 -14.10 0.28
CA GLY A 207 13.35 -14.91 -0.91
C GLY A 207 12.96 -16.35 -0.55
N ILE A 208 13.74 -16.99 0.32
CA ILE A 208 13.46 -18.34 0.82
C ILE A 208 12.13 -18.35 1.61
N GLY A 209 11.93 -17.43 2.52
CA GLY A 209 10.68 -17.30 3.29
C GLY A 209 9.45 -17.06 2.42
N GLY A 210 9.60 -16.21 1.40
CA GLY A 210 8.57 -15.96 0.38
C GLY A 210 8.23 -17.22 -0.41
N TRP A 211 9.24 -17.93 -0.90
CA TRP A 211 9.08 -19.19 -1.62
C TRP A 211 8.35 -20.24 -0.77
N LEU A 212 8.79 -20.46 0.47
CA LEU A 212 8.13 -21.38 1.40
C LEU A 212 6.69 -20.95 1.70
N SER A 213 6.42 -19.66 1.80
CA SER A 213 5.07 -19.14 2.02
C SER A 213 4.14 -19.37 0.85
N ILE A 214 4.64 -19.39 -0.38
CA ILE A 214 3.84 -19.65 -1.59
C ILE A 214 3.59 -21.15 -1.73
N THR A 215 4.59 -21.99 -1.53
CA THR A 215 4.51 -23.44 -1.77
C THR A 215 3.73 -24.18 -0.69
N LYS A 216 3.86 -23.79 0.59
CA LYS A 216 3.21 -24.48 1.71
C LYS A 216 1.76 -24.03 2.00
N VAL A 217 1.31 -22.90 1.49
CA VAL A 217 -0.06 -22.42 1.69
C VAL A 217 -0.90 -22.74 0.46
N GLY A 218 -1.73 -23.78 0.54
CA GLY A 218 -2.49 -24.34 -0.58
C GLY A 218 -3.30 -23.32 -1.40
N TYR A 219 -3.90 -22.31 -0.76
CA TYR A 219 -4.59 -21.23 -1.45
C TYR A 219 -3.67 -20.37 -2.34
N ARG A 220 -2.40 -20.18 -1.94
CA ARG A 220 -1.41 -19.42 -2.72
C ARG A 220 -0.83 -20.25 -3.85
N ALA A 221 -0.60 -21.53 -3.57
CA ALA A 221 -0.15 -22.50 -4.57
C ALA A 221 -1.21 -22.70 -5.67
N SER A 222 -2.50 -22.78 -5.32
CA SER A 222 -3.57 -22.86 -6.31
C SER A 222 -3.70 -21.62 -7.19
N ARG A 223 -3.48 -20.42 -6.66
CA ARG A 223 -3.41 -19.20 -7.48
C ARG A 223 -2.24 -19.23 -8.45
N LEU A 224 -1.06 -19.67 -8.01
CA LEU A 224 0.11 -19.76 -8.87
C LEU A 224 -0.13 -20.81 -9.97
N ALA A 225 -0.70 -21.97 -9.63
CA ALA A 225 -1.09 -23.01 -10.58
C ALA A 225 -2.14 -22.49 -11.58
N ALA A 226 -3.08 -21.67 -11.13
CA ALA A 226 -4.09 -21.03 -12.00
C ALA A 226 -3.48 -20.05 -13.03
N TYR A 227 -2.36 -19.41 -12.69
CA TYR A 227 -1.60 -18.61 -13.68
C TYR A 227 -0.79 -19.47 -14.66
N SER A 228 -0.40 -20.67 -14.24
CA SER A 228 0.42 -21.58 -15.03
C SER A 228 -0.40 -22.51 -15.96
N SER A 229 -1.66 -22.81 -15.60
CA SER A 229 -2.55 -23.65 -16.39
C SER A 229 -3.40 -22.80 -17.32
N LYS A 230 -3.38 -23.12 -18.64
CA LYS A 230 -4.18 -22.42 -19.66
C LYS A 230 -5.69 -22.52 -19.41
N ASP A 231 -6.14 -23.53 -18.68
CA ASP A 231 -7.58 -23.85 -18.51
C ASP A 231 -8.23 -23.20 -17.29
N SER A 232 -7.47 -22.56 -16.40
CA SER A 232 -7.99 -22.00 -15.15
C SER A 232 -7.68 -20.51 -14.97
N ILE A 233 -7.71 -19.73 -16.05
CA ILE A 233 -7.60 -18.28 -15.95
C ILE A 233 -8.77 -17.81 -15.07
N VAL A 234 -8.43 -17.27 -13.89
CA VAL A 234 -9.41 -16.71 -12.97
C VAL A 234 -10.30 -15.73 -13.74
N TYR A 235 -11.62 -15.90 -13.67
CA TYR A 235 -12.62 -15.12 -14.38
C TYR A 235 -12.28 -13.60 -14.45
N GLN A 236 -11.84 -13.02 -13.31
CA GLN A 236 -11.44 -11.62 -13.24
C GLN A 236 -10.25 -11.28 -14.17
N THR A 237 -9.25 -12.16 -14.22
CA THR A 237 -8.06 -11.97 -15.07
C THR A 237 -8.44 -12.07 -16.54
N HIS A 238 -9.28 -13.04 -16.89
CA HIS A 238 -9.76 -13.23 -18.27
C HIS A 238 -10.51 -12.00 -18.78
N HIS A 239 -11.49 -11.50 -18.02
CA HIS A 239 -12.23 -10.29 -18.38
C HIS A 239 -11.36 -9.02 -18.40
N SER A 240 -10.35 -8.94 -17.54
CA SER A 240 -9.38 -7.84 -17.60
C SER A 240 -8.54 -7.86 -18.86
N LEU A 241 -8.08 -9.05 -19.29
CA LEU A 241 -7.35 -9.21 -20.55
C LEU A 241 -8.21 -8.86 -21.78
N ILE A 242 -9.47 -9.30 -21.80
CA ILE A 242 -10.43 -8.93 -22.84
C ILE A 242 -10.66 -7.41 -22.86
N ALA A 243 -10.78 -6.77 -21.68
CA ALA A 243 -10.94 -5.32 -21.61
C ALA A 243 -9.75 -4.59 -22.21
N ILE A 244 -8.53 -5.01 -21.89
CA ILE A 244 -7.27 -4.44 -22.41
C ILE A 244 -7.19 -4.67 -23.93
N ALA A 245 -7.44 -5.90 -24.40
CA ALA A 245 -7.40 -6.24 -25.81
C ALA A 245 -8.40 -5.41 -26.65
N ASN A 246 -9.62 -5.25 -26.14
CA ASN A 246 -10.67 -4.44 -26.78
C ASN A 246 -10.37 -2.93 -26.74
N GLY A 247 -9.65 -2.47 -25.72
CA GLY A 247 -9.28 -1.06 -25.55
C GLY A 247 -8.13 -0.64 -26.50
N LYS A 248 -7.25 -1.56 -26.90
CA LYS A 248 -6.04 -1.26 -27.65
C LYS A 248 -5.20 -0.16 -26.95
N LEU A 249 -4.47 0.66 -27.71
CA LEU A 249 -3.66 1.77 -27.16
C LEU A 249 -4.47 3.02 -26.81
N SER A 250 -5.54 3.32 -27.55
CA SER A 250 -6.34 4.54 -27.39
C SER A 250 -7.52 4.41 -26.43
N GLY A 251 -7.83 3.17 -26.00
CA GLY A 251 -9.02 2.92 -25.20
C GLY A 251 -10.32 3.07 -25.99
N ARG A 252 -11.44 2.85 -25.32
CA ARG A 252 -12.81 3.01 -25.90
C ARG A 252 -13.50 4.23 -25.32
N PHE A 253 -12.97 5.40 -25.35
CA PHE A 253 -13.56 6.64 -24.86
C PHE A 253 -14.52 6.51 -23.64
N TYR A 254 -14.89 7.64 -23.06
CA TYR A 254 -15.75 7.72 -21.88
C TYR A 254 -17.09 7.01 -22.13
N GLY A 255 -17.48 6.12 -21.25
CA GLY A 255 -18.78 5.45 -21.29
C GLY A 255 -18.86 4.21 -22.19
N ASN A 256 -17.99 4.01 -23.18
CA ASN A 256 -18.14 2.97 -24.22
C ASN A 256 -17.47 1.62 -23.88
N GLY A 257 -16.98 1.43 -22.67
CA GLY A 257 -16.37 0.18 -22.22
C GLY A 257 -17.42 -0.91 -21.99
N LEU A 258 -17.46 -1.93 -22.85
CA LEU A 258 -18.45 -3.02 -22.77
C LEU A 258 -18.26 -3.90 -21.53
N GLN A 259 -17.03 -4.10 -21.07
CA GLN A 259 -16.73 -5.00 -19.95
C GLN A 259 -17.27 -4.52 -18.59
N LYS A 260 -17.62 -3.25 -18.44
CA LYS A 260 -18.26 -2.74 -17.22
C LYS A 260 -19.66 -3.29 -16.97
N TYR A 261 -20.36 -3.74 -18.04
CA TYR A 261 -21.68 -4.36 -17.97
C TYR A 261 -21.59 -5.87 -17.71
N ASN A 262 -20.51 -6.53 -18.12
CA ASN A 262 -20.33 -7.98 -17.92
C ASN A 262 -20.06 -8.36 -16.47
N PHE A 263 -19.71 -7.43 -15.58
CA PHE A 263 -19.66 -7.66 -14.13
C PHE A 263 -21.05 -7.94 -13.51
N CYS A 264 -22.13 -7.60 -14.20
CA CYS A 264 -23.49 -7.95 -13.77
C CYS A 264 -23.84 -9.44 -14.03
N LEU A 265 -23.00 -10.19 -14.76
CA LEU A 265 -23.26 -11.58 -15.18
C LEU A 265 -22.57 -12.64 -14.32
N TRP A 266 -21.99 -12.28 -13.16
CA TRP A 266 -21.56 -13.31 -12.20
C TRP A 266 -22.78 -13.88 -11.46
N PRO A 267 -22.82 -15.20 -11.21
CA PRO A 267 -24.03 -15.92 -10.88
C PRO A 267 -24.60 -15.48 -9.52
N LEU A 268 -25.46 -14.49 -9.54
CA LEU A 268 -26.59 -14.44 -8.64
C LEU A 268 -27.72 -15.21 -9.32
N PRO A 269 -28.34 -16.16 -8.64
CA PRO A 269 -29.49 -16.86 -9.20
C PRO A 269 -30.59 -15.83 -9.43
N THR A 270 -30.91 -15.65 -10.70
CA THR A 270 -32.14 -15.04 -11.23
C THR A 270 -32.35 -13.54 -11.15
N ARG A 271 -32.53 -13.00 -12.36
CA ARG A 271 -33.44 -11.90 -12.72
C ARG A 271 -33.05 -10.48 -12.33
N HIS A 272 -32.87 -9.72 -13.37
CA HIS A 272 -32.92 -8.27 -13.55
C HIS A 272 -31.61 -7.60 -14.01
N CYS A 273 -31.14 -8.00 -15.19
CA CYS A 273 -30.30 -7.13 -16.03
C CYS A 273 -30.88 -7.19 -17.44
N ILE A 274 -32.11 -6.73 -17.61
CA ILE A 274 -32.75 -6.48 -18.93
C ILE A 274 -33.57 -5.22 -18.74
N GLY A 275 -33.22 -4.17 -19.44
CA GLY A 275 -33.93 -2.91 -19.55
C GLY A 275 -32.95 -1.80 -19.86
#